data_8da184bb9d1a2f4245e943eef47880c7
#
_entry.id   8da184bb9d1a2f4245e943eef47880c7
#
_cell.length_a   1.000
_cell.length_b   1.000
_cell.length_c   1.000
_cell.angle_alpha   90.00
_cell.angle_beta   90.00
_cell.angle_gamma   90.00
#
_symmetry.space_group_name_H-M   'P 1'
#
loop_
_entity.id
_entity.type
_entity.pdbx_description
1 polymer ?
#
loop_
_entity_poly.entity_id
_entity_poly.type
_entity_poly.pdbx_seq_one_letter_code
_entity_poly.pdbx_strand_id
1 'polypeptide(L)'
;SKKIDTIITPSNADNKEVTWESSDDSIAKVDENGNVTGVAEGGPVIVTATTKNGGYQASCKVTVQKDAIPVSSVTLDQENYYFISDYFSDKNAFENAPVIRMEATVLPDTATNTDVTWESDTPGVATVDAYGQVTAVAAGVTTITAKTADGGYVAAAKVYVPAVSESFDNREAGDTWDMGKSVTLGTLTAAVAEDSDGNAFLQMTGGGSGDRALMKKFQKAVRSDEVIVDFDWNVGKVSSGPAYLTVTDSSSHCYFGLQTNSKGVLSYGSRGTMEMGGELSDTQEFGTAFNKTNTWYHVHAVIDMTDEKTTLTLTS
;
A
#
# COMPACT_ATOMS: atom_id res chain seq x y z
N SER A 1 14.29 -25.23 33.59
CA SER A 1 14.92 -26.50 34.03
C SER A 1 13.96 -27.65 33.85
N LYS A 2 14.48 -28.85 33.61
CA LYS A 2 13.71 -30.09 33.41
C LYS A 2 14.35 -31.21 34.20
N LYS A 3 13.55 -32.00 34.91
CA LYS A 3 14.04 -33.17 35.66
C LYS A 3 14.20 -34.38 34.74
N ILE A 4 15.31 -35.10 34.88
CA ILE A 4 15.55 -36.40 34.28
C ILE A 4 15.40 -37.46 35.40
N ASP A 5 14.53 -38.42 35.20
CA ASP A 5 14.35 -39.53 36.13
C ASP A 5 15.16 -40.76 35.67
N THR A 6 15.72 -41.48 36.64
CA THR A 6 16.43 -42.74 36.40
C THR A 6 15.63 -43.92 36.93
N ILE A 7 15.69 -45.03 36.19
CA ILE A 7 15.14 -46.32 36.62
C ILE A 7 16.29 -47.26 36.92
N ILE A 8 16.38 -47.70 38.17
CA ILE A 8 17.40 -48.68 38.64
C ILE A 8 16.79 -50.07 38.64
N THR A 9 17.46 -51.00 38.03
CA THR A 9 17.06 -52.42 37.97
C THR A 9 18.16 -53.31 38.58
N PRO A 10 17.81 -54.27 39.45
CA PRO A 10 16.47 -54.63 39.88
C PRO A 10 15.88 -53.62 40.87
N SER A 11 14.53 -53.57 40.95
CA SER A 11 13.80 -52.57 41.79
C SER A 11 14.06 -52.72 43.31
N ASN A 12 14.59 -53.88 43.72
CA ASN A 12 14.98 -54.19 45.12
C ASN A 12 16.49 -53.98 45.38
N ALA A 13 17.22 -53.26 44.51
CA ALA A 13 18.61 -52.94 44.76
C ALA A 13 18.75 -52.13 46.06
N ASP A 14 19.73 -52.50 46.90
CA ASP A 14 19.99 -51.88 48.22
C ASP A 14 20.44 -50.42 48.11
N ASN A 15 21.19 -50.10 47.05
CA ASN A 15 21.64 -48.72 46.78
C ASN A 15 21.17 -48.27 45.38
N LYS A 16 20.35 -47.22 45.37
CA LYS A 16 19.82 -46.60 44.13
C LYS A 16 20.38 -45.19 43.88
N GLU A 17 21.41 -44.81 44.62
CA GLU A 17 22.03 -43.51 44.43
C GLU A 17 22.79 -43.43 43.10
N VAL A 18 22.62 -42.30 42.43
CA VAL A 18 23.33 -41.98 41.21
C VAL A 18 24.06 -40.67 41.36
N THR A 19 25.12 -40.49 40.59
CA THR A 19 25.77 -39.21 40.34
C THR A 19 25.48 -38.76 38.93
N TRP A 20 25.36 -37.47 38.76
CA TRP A 20 25.06 -36.83 37.47
C TRP A 20 26.24 -36.04 36.97
N GLU A 21 26.43 -36.06 35.67
CA GLU A 21 27.45 -35.28 34.94
C GLU A 21 26.90 -34.79 33.61
N SER A 22 27.25 -33.54 33.26
CA SER A 22 27.02 -32.99 31.94
C SER A 22 28.33 -32.97 31.17
N SER A 23 28.32 -33.29 29.87
CA SER A 23 29.49 -33.21 29.06
C SER A 23 29.95 -31.75 28.76
N ASP A 24 29.03 -30.76 28.97
CA ASP A 24 29.34 -29.34 28.80
C ASP A 24 28.44 -28.49 29.70
N ASP A 25 28.93 -28.08 30.84
CA ASP A 25 28.24 -27.23 31.80
C ASP A 25 28.05 -25.79 31.34
N SER A 26 28.70 -25.36 30.27
CA SER A 26 28.50 -24.04 29.69
C SER A 26 27.21 -23.96 28.86
N ILE A 27 26.70 -25.11 28.41
CA ILE A 27 25.45 -25.23 27.66
C ILE A 27 24.32 -25.69 28.58
N ALA A 28 24.52 -26.79 29.33
CA ALA A 28 23.53 -27.30 30.28
C ALA A 28 24.18 -27.91 31.48
N LYS A 29 23.69 -27.53 32.69
CA LYS A 29 24.11 -28.08 33.99
C LYS A 29 23.09 -29.08 34.50
N VAL A 30 23.58 -30.07 35.19
CA VAL A 30 22.73 -31.02 35.93
C VAL A 30 23.09 -31.00 37.43
N ASP A 31 22.09 -30.98 38.27
CA ASP A 31 22.27 -31.08 39.75
C ASP A 31 22.28 -32.53 40.23
N GLU A 32 22.56 -32.71 41.51
CA GLU A 32 22.57 -34.02 42.21
C GLU A 32 21.24 -34.75 42.18
N ASN A 33 20.13 -34.05 41.91
CA ASN A 33 18.77 -34.57 41.87
C ASN A 33 18.31 -34.88 40.41
N GLY A 34 19.17 -34.68 39.42
CA GLY A 34 18.87 -34.89 38.01
C GLY A 34 18.09 -33.74 37.38
N ASN A 35 18.04 -32.54 37.98
CA ASN A 35 17.45 -31.37 37.38
C ASN A 35 18.47 -30.75 36.39
N VAL A 36 18.09 -30.69 35.13
CA VAL A 36 18.89 -30.07 34.10
C VAL A 36 18.43 -28.62 33.87
N THR A 37 19.39 -27.71 33.90
CA THR A 37 19.19 -26.28 33.64
C THR A 37 19.99 -25.84 32.44
N GLY A 38 19.31 -25.27 31.42
CA GLY A 38 19.96 -24.64 30.31
C GLY A 38 20.72 -23.39 30.75
N VAL A 39 21.94 -23.22 30.27
CA VAL A 39 22.84 -22.09 30.58
C VAL A 39 23.02 -21.20 29.34
N ALA A 40 23.25 -21.81 28.18
CA ALA A 40 23.36 -21.14 26.89
C ALA A 40 22.74 -22.01 25.81
N GLU A 41 22.31 -21.37 24.71
CA GLU A 41 21.84 -22.10 23.52
C GLU A 41 22.97 -22.97 22.96
N GLY A 42 22.61 -24.21 22.60
CA GLY A 42 23.55 -25.13 22.00
C GLY A 42 23.23 -26.59 22.30
N GLY A 43 24.16 -27.45 21.95
CA GLY A 43 24.06 -28.91 22.13
C GLY A 43 24.01 -29.66 20.79
N PRO A 44 23.73 -30.96 20.84
CA PRO A 44 23.37 -31.71 22.04
C PRO A 44 24.54 -31.94 22.99
N VAL A 45 24.34 -31.69 24.26
CA VAL A 45 25.24 -32.16 25.33
C VAL A 45 24.76 -33.51 25.87
N ILE A 46 25.66 -34.31 26.39
CA ILE A 46 25.35 -35.61 27.00
C ILE A 46 25.24 -35.43 28.50
N VAL A 47 24.07 -35.75 29.04
CA VAL A 47 23.90 -35.85 30.50
C VAL A 47 23.91 -37.34 30.90
N THR A 48 24.81 -37.70 31.79
CA THR A 48 25.07 -39.08 32.20
C THR A 48 24.75 -39.25 33.70
N ALA A 49 23.99 -40.27 33.99
CA ALA A 49 23.78 -40.79 35.34
C ALA A 49 24.65 -42.03 35.57
N THR A 50 25.38 -42.06 36.67
CA THR A 50 26.27 -43.20 37.06
C THR A 50 25.82 -43.71 38.39
N THR A 51 25.52 -45.02 38.53
CA THR A 51 25.20 -45.63 39.83
C THR A 51 26.41 -45.66 40.75
N LYS A 52 26.24 -45.27 42.02
CA LYS A 52 27.30 -45.35 43.02
C LYS A 52 27.74 -46.78 43.32
N ASN A 53 26.81 -47.74 43.17
CA ASN A 53 27.15 -49.15 43.27
C ASN A 53 27.22 -49.78 41.89
N GLY A 54 28.38 -50.31 41.54
CA GLY A 54 28.63 -50.98 40.28
C GLY A 54 29.01 -50.10 39.08
N GLY A 55 28.91 -48.75 39.17
CA GLY A 55 29.36 -47.80 38.13
C GLY A 55 28.60 -47.90 36.83
N TYR A 56 27.39 -48.40 36.84
CA TYR A 56 26.57 -48.50 35.61
C TYR A 56 26.12 -47.11 35.15
N GLN A 57 26.17 -46.90 33.87
CA GLN A 57 25.86 -45.61 33.26
C GLN A 57 24.65 -45.66 32.30
N ALA A 58 23.86 -44.57 32.36
CA ALA A 58 22.85 -44.25 31.38
C ALA A 58 22.97 -42.78 30.98
N SER A 59 22.74 -42.44 29.71
CA SER A 59 22.86 -41.10 29.25
C SER A 59 21.73 -40.67 28.33
N CYS A 60 21.48 -39.37 28.28
CA CYS A 60 20.56 -38.75 27.32
C CYS A 60 21.18 -37.52 26.67
N LYS A 61 20.65 -37.15 25.51
CA LYS A 61 21.03 -35.92 24.79
C LYS A 61 20.12 -34.77 25.22
N VAL A 62 20.72 -33.64 25.54
CA VAL A 62 20.03 -32.40 25.91
C VAL A 62 20.43 -31.30 24.94
N THR A 63 19.45 -30.63 24.35
CA THR A 63 19.66 -29.44 23.53
C THR A 63 18.98 -28.28 24.25
N VAL A 64 19.68 -27.17 24.40
CA VAL A 64 19.15 -25.92 24.95
C VAL A 64 18.82 -24.99 23.80
N GLN A 65 17.56 -24.63 23.71
CA GLN A 65 17.05 -23.66 22.73
C GLN A 65 16.46 -22.48 23.50
N LYS A 66 16.58 -21.29 22.91
CA LYS A 66 15.88 -20.10 23.40
C LYS A 66 14.39 -20.28 23.15
N ASP A 67 13.59 -19.83 24.09
CA ASP A 67 12.14 -19.81 23.89
C ASP A 67 11.82 -18.92 22.69
N ALA A 68 11.06 -19.44 21.73
CA ALA A 68 10.61 -18.66 20.59
C ALA A 68 9.66 -17.56 21.09
N ILE A 69 9.93 -16.35 20.68
CA ILE A 69 9.02 -15.21 20.84
C ILE A 69 8.11 -15.21 19.61
N PRO A 70 6.83 -15.52 19.75
CA PRO A 70 5.94 -15.60 18.60
C PRO A 70 5.59 -14.20 18.07
N VAL A 71 5.25 -14.15 16.79
CA VAL A 71 4.62 -12.98 16.18
C VAL A 71 3.23 -12.77 16.79
N SER A 72 2.83 -11.53 16.99
CA SER A 72 1.51 -11.14 17.48
C SER A 72 0.67 -10.35 16.48
N SER A 73 1.32 -9.68 15.53
CA SER A 73 0.63 -8.93 14.46
C SER A 73 1.57 -8.56 13.32
N VAL A 74 0.98 -8.17 12.20
CA VAL A 74 1.64 -7.51 11.07
C VAL A 74 0.79 -6.34 10.60
N THR A 75 1.42 -5.25 10.19
CA THR A 75 0.78 -4.06 9.61
C THR A 75 1.57 -3.60 8.39
N LEU A 76 0.90 -2.90 7.48
CA LEU A 76 1.52 -2.17 6.38
C LEU A 76 1.59 -0.69 6.73
N ASP A 77 2.54 0.01 6.15
CA ASP A 77 2.75 1.46 6.34
C ASP A 77 1.61 2.30 5.75
N GLN A 78 0.90 1.77 4.74
CA GLN A 78 -0.25 2.42 4.10
C GLN A 78 -1.36 1.40 3.78
N GLU A 79 -2.61 1.87 3.69
CA GLU A 79 -3.76 1.08 3.25
C GLU A 79 -3.95 1.12 1.73
N ASN A 80 -3.49 2.21 1.09
CA ASN A 80 -3.60 2.42 -0.34
C ASN A 80 -2.29 2.93 -0.91
N TYR A 81 -1.87 2.38 -2.03
CA TYR A 81 -0.68 2.76 -2.77
C TYR A 81 -1.06 3.14 -4.20
N TYR A 82 -0.52 4.24 -4.67
CA TYR A 82 -0.80 4.76 -6.00
C TYR A 82 0.47 4.82 -6.83
N PHE A 83 0.45 4.22 -8.01
CA PHE A 83 1.49 4.47 -8.98
C PHE A 83 1.26 5.85 -9.61
N ILE A 84 2.10 6.80 -9.27
CA ILE A 84 2.11 8.15 -9.84
C ILE A 84 3.34 8.25 -10.72
N SER A 85 3.17 8.38 -12.04
CA SER A 85 4.27 8.49 -12.97
C SER A 85 3.79 8.96 -14.33
N ASP A 86 4.53 9.87 -14.96
CA ASP A 86 4.34 10.30 -16.35
C ASP A 86 4.47 9.15 -17.36
N TYR A 87 4.97 8.00 -16.88
CA TYR A 87 5.11 6.77 -17.66
C TYR A 87 3.80 6.25 -18.23
N PHE A 88 2.68 6.44 -17.53
CA PHE A 88 1.38 5.91 -17.97
C PHE A 88 0.75 6.73 -19.11
N SER A 89 1.30 7.88 -19.47
CA SER A 89 0.85 8.69 -20.59
C SER A 89 1.47 8.28 -21.94
N ASP A 90 2.53 7.46 -21.94
CA ASP A 90 3.24 7.04 -23.14
C ASP A 90 2.90 5.60 -23.58
N LYS A 91 3.13 5.31 -24.87
CA LYS A 91 2.84 3.98 -25.48
C LYS A 91 3.65 2.82 -24.90
N ASN A 92 4.78 3.14 -24.27
CA ASN A 92 5.74 2.19 -23.71
C ASN A 92 5.75 2.22 -22.17
N ALA A 93 4.67 2.67 -21.56
CA ALA A 93 4.55 2.90 -20.12
C ALA A 93 5.00 1.71 -19.24
N PHE A 94 4.97 0.51 -19.77
CA PHE A 94 5.32 -0.69 -19.01
C PHE A 94 6.67 -1.32 -19.42
N GLU A 95 7.44 -0.73 -20.35
CA GLU A 95 8.78 -1.22 -20.71
C GLU A 95 9.83 -0.97 -19.60
N ASN A 96 9.62 0.12 -18.79
CA ASN A 96 10.39 0.39 -17.58
C ASN A 96 9.38 0.56 -16.43
N ALA A 97 8.69 -0.51 -16.10
CA ALA A 97 7.58 -0.50 -15.17
C ALA A 97 7.97 0.19 -13.85
N PRO A 98 7.22 1.20 -13.40
CA PRO A 98 7.48 1.84 -12.13
C PRO A 98 7.31 0.84 -10.98
N VAL A 99 8.05 1.06 -9.91
CA VAL A 99 8.05 0.20 -8.74
C VAL A 99 7.71 1.00 -7.49
N ILE A 100 6.94 0.37 -6.61
CA ILE A 100 6.66 0.86 -5.25
C ILE A 100 7.24 -0.15 -4.28
N ARG A 101 7.84 0.30 -3.18
CA ARG A 101 8.22 -0.57 -2.08
C ARG A 101 7.20 -0.44 -0.96
N MET A 102 6.59 -1.57 -0.62
CA MET A 102 5.72 -1.71 0.54
C MET A 102 6.53 -2.19 1.73
N GLU A 103 6.23 -1.69 2.92
CA GLU A 103 6.91 -2.09 4.15
C GLU A 103 5.91 -2.74 5.10
N ALA A 104 6.27 -3.96 5.57
CA ALA A 104 5.51 -4.67 6.57
C ALA A 104 6.20 -4.56 7.93
N THR A 105 5.48 -4.11 8.94
CA THR A 105 5.94 -4.08 10.33
C THR A 105 5.38 -5.28 11.08
N VAL A 106 6.26 -6.17 11.55
CA VAL A 106 5.93 -7.37 12.33
C VAL A 106 6.18 -7.09 13.80
N LEU A 107 5.21 -7.41 14.67
CA LEU A 107 5.32 -7.23 16.11
C LEU A 107 5.23 -8.56 16.86
N PRO A 108 5.91 -8.66 18.02
CA PRO A 108 6.90 -7.71 18.52
C PRO A 108 8.16 -7.71 17.63
N ASP A 109 8.92 -6.63 17.63
CA ASP A 109 10.21 -6.50 16.92
C ASP A 109 11.27 -7.51 17.37
N THR A 110 11.06 -8.09 18.56
CA THR A 110 11.87 -9.17 19.17
C THR A 110 11.40 -10.56 18.77
N ALA A 111 10.37 -10.71 17.92
CA ALA A 111 9.89 -12.02 17.48
C ALA A 111 11.03 -12.85 16.85
N THR A 112 11.00 -14.15 17.11
CA THR A 112 12.09 -15.04 16.69
C THR A 112 12.13 -15.24 15.18
N ASN A 113 10.98 -15.20 14.52
CA ASN A 113 10.86 -15.27 13.06
C ASN A 113 9.92 -14.15 12.58
N THR A 114 10.48 -13.16 11.90
CA THR A 114 9.78 -12.01 11.33
C THR A 114 9.59 -12.11 9.81
N ASP A 115 9.85 -13.27 9.24
CA ASP A 115 9.73 -13.49 7.80
C ASP A 115 8.29 -13.25 7.32
N VAL A 116 8.17 -12.55 6.19
CA VAL A 116 6.91 -12.21 5.53
C VAL A 116 6.92 -12.72 4.11
N THR A 117 5.82 -13.28 3.68
CA THR A 117 5.55 -13.62 2.28
C THR A 117 4.56 -12.62 1.69
N TRP A 118 4.71 -12.33 0.40
CA TRP A 118 3.90 -11.37 -0.33
C TRP A 118 3.14 -12.04 -1.47
N GLU A 119 1.91 -11.61 -1.69
CA GLU A 119 1.06 -12.12 -2.75
C GLU A 119 0.23 -11.00 -3.37
N SER A 120 0.02 -11.05 -4.69
CA SER A 120 -0.89 -10.16 -5.41
C SER A 120 -2.14 -10.93 -5.83
N ASP A 121 -3.31 -10.41 -5.54
CA ASP A 121 -4.60 -11.00 -5.96
C ASP A 121 -4.75 -11.00 -7.48
N THR A 122 -4.20 -9.98 -8.15
CA THR A 122 -4.28 -9.82 -9.60
C THR A 122 -2.90 -9.49 -10.18
N PRO A 123 -2.03 -10.50 -10.39
CA PRO A 123 -0.67 -10.27 -10.93
C PRO A 123 -0.65 -9.64 -12.32
N GLY A 124 -1.77 -9.69 -13.06
CA GLY A 124 -1.93 -9.00 -14.33
C GLY A 124 -2.07 -7.48 -14.21
N VAL A 125 -2.33 -6.94 -13.01
CA VAL A 125 -2.35 -5.50 -12.70
C VAL A 125 -1.02 -5.07 -12.10
N ALA A 126 -0.58 -5.74 -11.05
CA ALA A 126 0.73 -5.53 -10.44
C ALA A 126 1.26 -6.82 -9.83
N THR A 127 2.56 -7.03 -9.92
CA THR A 127 3.26 -8.15 -9.26
C THR A 127 3.99 -7.64 -8.02
N VAL A 128 4.28 -8.53 -7.09
CA VAL A 128 5.08 -8.24 -5.90
C VAL A 128 6.19 -9.29 -5.76
N ASP A 129 7.38 -8.87 -5.39
CA ASP A 129 8.51 -9.76 -5.10
C ASP A 129 8.57 -10.15 -3.62
N ALA A 130 9.54 -11.02 -3.29
CA ALA A 130 9.75 -11.50 -1.92
C ALA A 130 10.14 -10.39 -0.91
N TYR A 131 10.49 -9.20 -1.38
CA TYR A 131 10.94 -8.07 -0.57
C TYR A 131 9.89 -6.96 -0.45
N GLY A 132 8.66 -7.19 -0.96
CA GLY A 132 7.59 -6.20 -0.97
C GLY A 132 7.74 -5.14 -2.07
N GLN A 133 8.61 -5.36 -3.07
CA GLN A 133 8.67 -4.49 -4.23
C GLN A 133 7.55 -4.84 -5.19
N VAL A 134 6.65 -3.89 -5.39
CA VAL A 134 5.50 -4.00 -6.30
C VAL A 134 5.85 -3.37 -7.64
N THR A 135 5.59 -4.10 -8.71
CA THR A 135 5.83 -3.65 -10.10
C THR A 135 4.51 -3.58 -10.84
N ALA A 136 4.20 -2.44 -11.45
CA ALA A 136 3.01 -2.26 -12.28
C ALA A 136 3.11 -3.09 -13.57
N VAL A 137 2.00 -3.70 -13.97
CA VAL A 137 1.90 -4.53 -15.20
C VAL A 137 0.87 -3.97 -16.16
N ALA A 138 -0.31 -3.62 -15.67
CA ALA A 138 -1.39 -3.01 -16.46
C ALA A 138 -2.27 -2.14 -15.56
N ALA A 139 -2.99 -1.20 -16.17
CA ALA A 139 -3.95 -0.37 -15.47
C ALA A 139 -5.02 -1.23 -14.76
N GLY A 140 -5.35 -0.84 -13.52
CA GLY A 140 -6.33 -1.53 -12.69
C GLY A 140 -6.07 -1.36 -11.21
N VAL A 141 -6.78 -2.13 -10.40
CA VAL A 141 -6.60 -2.20 -8.95
C VAL A 141 -6.33 -3.64 -8.56
N THR A 142 -5.38 -3.85 -7.67
CA THR A 142 -5.11 -5.16 -7.06
C THR A 142 -4.92 -5.00 -5.56
N THR A 143 -5.09 -6.08 -4.82
CA THR A 143 -4.73 -6.15 -3.41
C THR A 143 -3.40 -6.86 -3.27
N ILE A 144 -2.47 -6.27 -2.56
CA ILE A 144 -1.22 -6.92 -2.16
C ILE A 144 -1.35 -7.31 -0.69
N THR A 145 -1.03 -8.57 -0.42
CA THR A 145 -1.16 -9.18 0.90
C THR A 145 0.22 -9.57 1.43
N ALA A 146 0.52 -9.16 2.66
CA ALA A 146 1.67 -9.59 3.44
C ALA A 146 1.21 -10.61 4.49
N LYS A 147 1.88 -11.76 4.57
CA LYS A 147 1.57 -12.83 5.53
C LYS A 147 2.82 -13.27 6.26
N THR A 148 2.77 -13.29 7.60
CA THR A 148 3.89 -13.76 8.41
C THR A 148 4.06 -15.27 8.36
N ALA A 149 5.31 -15.75 8.36
CA ALA A 149 5.64 -17.17 8.40
C ALA A 149 5.29 -17.78 9.77
N ASP A 150 5.48 -17.01 10.85
CA ASP A 150 5.06 -17.39 12.21
C ASP A 150 3.69 -16.78 12.49
N GLY A 151 2.77 -17.61 13.00
CA GLY A 151 1.42 -17.23 13.37
C GLY A 151 0.46 -16.98 12.20
N GLY A 152 0.94 -16.76 10.96
CA GLY A 152 0.12 -16.58 9.76
C GLY A 152 -0.74 -15.30 9.77
N TYR A 153 -0.30 -14.25 10.48
CA TYR A 153 -0.96 -12.96 10.51
C TYR A 153 -0.91 -12.31 9.13
N VAL A 154 -1.96 -11.58 8.78
CA VAL A 154 -2.16 -11.01 7.45
C VAL A 154 -2.40 -9.51 7.55
N ALA A 155 -1.75 -8.75 6.69
CA ALA A 155 -2.05 -7.36 6.39
C ALA A 155 -2.19 -7.19 4.87
N ALA A 156 -3.10 -6.35 4.42
CA ALA A 156 -3.36 -6.15 3.00
C ALA A 156 -3.56 -4.67 2.69
N ALA A 157 -3.14 -4.26 1.50
CA ALA A 157 -3.34 -2.91 0.98
C ALA A 157 -3.75 -2.94 -0.49
N LYS A 158 -4.52 -1.94 -0.91
CA LYS A 158 -4.88 -1.76 -2.31
C LYS A 158 -3.77 -1.03 -3.07
N VAL A 159 -3.48 -1.51 -4.26
CA VAL A 159 -2.53 -0.90 -5.18
C VAL A 159 -3.26 -0.47 -6.44
N TYR A 160 -3.18 0.81 -6.76
CA TYR A 160 -3.82 1.44 -7.89
C TYR A 160 -2.79 1.70 -8.98
N VAL A 161 -3.00 1.09 -10.14
CA VAL A 161 -2.20 1.34 -11.35
C VAL A 161 -3.07 2.13 -12.32
N PRO A 162 -2.81 3.43 -12.52
CA PRO A 162 -3.66 4.26 -13.35
C PRO A 162 -3.50 3.93 -14.83
N ALA A 163 -4.55 4.09 -15.62
CA ALA A 163 -4.49 4.05 -17.07
C ALA A 163 -3.79 5.29 -17.65
N VAL A 164 -3.85 6.40 -16.92
CA VAL A 164 -3.15 7.65 -17.19
C VAL A 164 -2.78 8.28 -15.85
N SER A 165 -1.54 8.72 -15.74
CA SER A 165 -1.06 9.51 -14.60
C SER A 165 -0.24 10.68 -15.14
N GLU A 166 -0.27 11.81 -14.41
CA GLU A 166 0.54 13.00 -14.70
C GLU A 166 0.90 13.65 -13.34
N SER A 167 2.18 13.70 -12.97
CA SER A 167 2.63 14.29 -11.71
C SER A 167 3.30 15.60 -12.04
N PHE A 168 3.61 16.17 -12.93
CA PHE A 168 4.32 17.43 -13.19
C PHE A 168 5.67 17.61 -12.44
N ASP A 169 6.03 16.75 -11.51
CA ASP A 169 7.23 16.88 -10.65
C ASP A 169 8.56 16.91 -11.44
N ASN A 170 8.59 16.35 -12.64
CA ASN A 170 9.76 16.33 -13.50
C ASN A 170 9.73 17.44 -14.58
N ARG A 171 8.86 18.43 -14.45
CA ARG A 171 8.71 19.52 -15.40
C ARG A 171 9.16 20.84 -14.78
N GLU A 172 9.68 21.73 -15.64
CA GLU A 172 10.08 23.07 -15.22
C GLU A 172 8.91 24.05 -15.35
N ALA A 173 8.87 25.06 -14.46
CA ALA A 173 7.88 26.12 -14.54
C ALA A 173 7.95 26.84 -15.92
N GLY A 174 6.81 26.95 -16.56
CA GLY A 174 6.69 27.52 -17.91
C GLY A 174 6.69 26.49 -19.03
N ASP A 175 6.96 25.21 -18.76
CA ASP A 175 6.84 24.16 -19.76
C ASP A 175 5.39 24.07 -20.29
N THR A 176 5.27 23.83 -21.58
CA THR A 176 3.97 23.58 -22.19
C THR A 176 3.61 22.12 -22.02
N TRP A 177 2.43 21.86 -21.48
CA TRP A 177 1.93 20.50 -21.38
C TRP A 177 1.55 19.97 -22.77
N ASP A 178 2.32 19.01 -23.30
CA ASP A 178 1.95 18.29 -24.53
C ASP A 178 0.87 17.26 -24.21
N MET A 179 -0.33 17.60 -24.55
CA MET A 179 -1.52 16.77 -24.33
C MET A 179 -1.80 15.78 -25.47
N GLY A 180 -0.87 15.64 -26.40
CA GLY A 180 -1.03 14.79 -27.57
C GLY A 180 -2.20 15.27 -28.44
N LYS A 181 -3.30 14.52 -28.51
CA LYS A 181 -4.50 14.92 -29.28
C LYS A 181 -5.47 15.79 -28.48
N SER A 182 -4.98 16.77 -27.76
CA SER A 182 -5.82 17.70 -27.04
C SER A 182 -6.41 18.77 -27.95
N VAL A 183 -7.59 19.25 -27.60
CA VAL A 183 -8.25 20.37 -28.27
C VAL A 183 -8.26 21.54 -27.33
N THR A 184 -7.57 22.62 -27.68
CA THR A 184 -7.65 23.89 -26.96
C THR A 184 -8.65 24.78 -27.68
N LEU A 185 -9.67 25.23 -26.97
CA LEU A 185 -10.66 26.17 -27.48
C LEU A 185 -10.43 27.55 -26.89
N GLY A 186 -10.44 28.56 -27.75
CA GLY A 186 -10.33 29.94 -27.32
C GLY A 186 -8.91 30.37 -26.91
N THR A 187 -8.79 31.26 -25.93
CA THR A 187 -7.52 31.81 -25.43
C THR A 187 -7.03 31.18 -24.13
N LEU A 188 -7.39 29.92 -23.88
CA LEU A 188 -6.89 29.16 -22.74
C LEU A 188 -5.39 28.88 -22.94
N THR A 189 -4.61 29.16 -21.92
CA THR A 189 -3.22 28.74 -21.82
C THR A 189 -3.08 27.74 -20.69
N ALA A 190 -2.29 26.72 -20.92
CA ALA A 190 -1.94 25.75 -19.91
C ALA A 190 -0.41 25.63 -19.86
N ALA A 191 0.16 25.84 -18.70
CA ALA A 191 1.58 25.71 -18.46
C ALA A 191 1.85 25.14 -17.08
N VAL A 192 2.99 24.52 -16.89
CA VAL A 192 3.45 24.07 -15.58
C VAL A 192 3.79 25.30 -14.74
N ALA A 193 3.31 25.34 -13.51
CA ALA A 193 3.63 26.34 -12.49
C ALA A 193 4.06 25.63 -11.21
N GLU A 194 4.66 26.37 -10.30
CA GLU A 194 5.05 25.89 -8.97
C GLU A 194 4.34 26.69 -7.90
N ASP A 195 3.97 26.03 -6.81
CA ASP A 195 3.47 26.71 -5.62
C ASP A 195 4.62 27.20 -4.72
N SER A 196 4.29 27.81 -3.57
CA SER A 196 5.29 28.32 -2.62
C SER A 196 6.15 27.25 -1.97
N ASP A 197 5.70 26.00 -2.01
CA ASP A 197 6.38 24.86 -1.40
C ASP A 197 7.21 24.07 -2.44
N GLY A 198 7.19 24.53 -3.70
CA GLY A 198 7.92 23.94 -4.82
C GLY A 198 7.22 22.77 -5.51
N ASN A 199 5.93 22.55 -5.24
CA ASN A 199 5.16 21.53 -5.93
C ASN A 199 4.77 22.01 -7.33
N ALA A 200 5.06 21.21 -8.34
CA ALA A 200 4.69 21.50 -9.72
C ALA A 200 3.23 21.10 -9.99
N PHE A 201 2.52 21.94 -10.74
CA PHE A 201 1.13 21.70 -11.12
C PHE A 201 0.79 22.32 -12.49
N LEU A 202 -0.24 21.82 -13.13
CA LEU A 202 -0.76 22.42 -14.36
C LEU A 202 -1.64 23.63 -14.02
N GLN A 203 -1.16 24.81 -14.37
CA GLN A 203 -1.94 26.03 -14.28
C GLN A 203 -2.66 26.34 -15.59
N MET A 204 -3.98 26.46 -15.52
CA MET A 204 -4.79 26.90 -16.64
C MET A 204 -5.23 28.32 -16.44
N THR A 205 -4.92 29.20 -17.40
CA THR A 205 -5.33 30.59 -17.41
C THR A 205 -6.07 30.92 -18.70
N GLY A 206 -7.19 31.59 -18.58
CA GLY A 206 -7.96 32.01 -19.72
C GLY A 206 -8.65 33.35 -19.49
N GLY A 207 -8.78 34.17 -20.51
CA GLY A 207 -9.46 35.47 -20.44
C GLY A 207 -10.36 35.67 -21.67
N GLY A 208 -11.52 36.34 -21.52
CA GLY A 208 -12.45 36.66 -22.58
C GLY A 208 -13.80 35.92 -22.53
N SER A 209 -14.69 36.20 -23.46
CA SER A 209 -15.99 35.55 -23.58
C SER A 209 -15.90 34.31 -24.47
N GLY A 210 -16.63 33.26 -24.13
CA GLY A 210 -16.75 32.02 -24.89
C GLY A 210 -16.24 30.80 -24.13
N ASP A 211 -16.69 29.64 -24.56
CA ASP A 211 -16.35 28.34 -23.98
C ASP A 211 -14.89 27.99 -24.22
N ARG A 212 -14.25 27.42 -23.22
CA ARG A 212 -12.85 27.04 -23.25
C ARG A 212 -12.65 25.75 -22.53
N ALA A 213 -12.02 24.82 -23.20
CA ALA A 213 -11.77 23.51 -22.64
C ALA A 213 -10.34 23.06 -22.93
N LEU A 214 -9.79 22.35 -21.98
CA LEU A 214 -8.63 21.53 -22.10
C LEU A 214 -9.11 20.09 -22.01
N MET A 215 -8.79 19.26 -22.99
CA MET A 215 -9.30 17.90 -23.04
C MET A 215 -8.15 16.91 -23.18
N LYS A 216 -8.04 15.98 -22.24
CA LYS A 216 -7.20 14.79 -22.37
C LYS A 216 -8.06 13.64 -22.87
N LYS A 217 -7.67 13.06 -24.02
CA LYS A 217 -8.32 11.85 -24.55
C LYS A 217 -7.42 10.65 -24.30
N PHE A 218 -8.01 9.57 -23.77
CA PHE A 218 -7.31 8.30 -23.68
C PHE A 218 -7.04 7.74 -25.08
N GLN A 219 -5.84 7.23 -25.32
CA GLN A 219 -5.49 6.64 -26.62
C GLN A 219 -6.19 5.31 -26.87
N LYS A 220 -6.56 4.61 -25.82
CA LYS A 220 -7.38 3.39 -25.86
C LYS A 220 -8.64 3.60 -25.01
N ALA A 221 -9.74 3.00 -25.43
CA ALA A 221 -10.95 2.98 -24.61
C ALA A 221 -10.64 2.27 -23.30
N VAL A 222 -10.90 2.95 -22.19
CA VAL A 222 -10.95 2.32 -20.87
C VAL A 222 -12.26 1.51 -20.82
N ARG A 223 -12.15 0.23 -20.62
CA ARG A 223 -13.30 -0.69 -20.47
C ARG A 223 -13.16 -1.37 -19.12
N SER A 224 -13.97 -0.94 -18.19
CA SER A 224 -14.02 -1.47 -16.83
C SER A 224 -15.43 -1.28 -16.30
N ASP A 225 -15.84 -2.14 -15.39
CA ASP A 225 -17.08 -1.99 -14.65
C ASP A 225 -16.98 -0.87 -13.59
N GLU A 226 -15.76 -0.48 -13.25
CA GLU A 226 -15.45 0.61 -12.34
C GLU A 226 -14.34 1.49 -12.92
N VAL A 227 -14.51 2.82 -12.85
CA VAL A 227 -13.47 3.81 -13.20
C VAL A 227 -13.19 4.68 -12.00
N ILE A 228 -11.92 4.75 -11.60
CA ILE A 228 -11.45 5.59 -10.52
C ILE A 228 -10.75 6.81 -11.11
N VAL A 229 -11.12 7.98 -10.61
CA VAL A 229 -10.52 9.27 -10.98
C VAL A 229 -10.00 9.93 -9.71
N ASP A 230 -8.69 10.18 -9.70
CA ASP A 230 -7.98 10.68 -8.53
C ASP A 230 -7.11 11.88 -8.94
N PHE A 231 -7.28 13.03 -8.32
CA PHE A 231 -6.54 14.24 -8.67
C PHE A 231 -6.66 15.32 -7.60
N ASP A 232 -5.70 16.24 -7.59
CA ASP A 232 -5.76 17.45 -6.79
C ASP A 232 -6.31 18.61 -7.60
N TRP A 233 -7.23 19.35 -7.00
CA TRP A 233 -7.94 20.45 -7.61
C TRP A 233 -7.80 21.75 -6.80
N ASN A 234 -7.29 22.78 -7.44
CA ASN A 234 -7.27 24.12 -6.86
C ASN A 234 -7.92 25.10 -7.82
N VAL A 235 -8.92 25.78 -7.34
CA VAL A 235 -9.52 26.87 -8.08
C VAL A 235 -9.01 28.20 -7.56
N GLY A 236 -8.23 28.84 -8.38
CA GLY A 236 -7.80 30.21 -8.15
C GLY A 236 -8.96 31.22 -8.25
N LYS A 237 -8.69 32.39 -8.73
CA LYS A 237 -9.70 33.44 -8.90
C LYS A 237 -10.51 33.16 -10.16
N VAL A 238 -11.81 32.92 -10.00
CA VAL A 238 -12.77 32.85 -11.11
C VAL A 238 -13.41 34.23 -11.28
N SER A 239 -13.11 34.91 -12.39
CA SER A 239 -13.57 36.29 -12.62
C SER A 239 -14.93 36.39 -13.31
N SER A 240 -15.29 35.41 -14.11
CA SER A 240 -16.59 35.36 -14.81
C SER A 240 -16.88 33.95 -15.31
N GLY A 241 -18.02 33.43 -14.99
CA GLY A 241 -18.43 32.08 -15.35
C GLY A 241 -17.79 30.99 -14.48
N PRO A 242 -18.31 29.77 -14.53
CA PRO A 242 -17.79 28.64 -13.79
C PRO A 242 -16.53 28.04 -14.44
N ALA A 243 -15.68 27.40 -13.62
CA ALA A 243 -14.66 26.49 -14.06
C ALA A 243 -15.15 25.04 -13.87
N TYR A 244 -14.89 24.20 -14.84
CA TYR A 244 -15.36 22.80 -14.87
C TYR A 244 -14.21 21.82 -15.00
N LEU A 245 -14.37 20.69 -14.37
CA LEU A 245 -13.66 19.45 -14.69
C LEU A 245 -14.70 18.36 -14.92
N THR A 246 -14.60 17.61 -16.01
CA THR A 246 -15.58 16.57 -16.34
C THR A 246 -14.90 15.31 -16.84
N VAL A 247 -15.50 14.17 -16.51
CA VAL A 247 -15.16 12.86 -17.06
C VAL A 247 -16.30 12.43 -17.96
N THR A 248 -16.00 12.27 -19.25
CA THR A 248 -17.02 11.98 -20.28
C THR A 248 -16.60 10.80 -21.15
N ASP A 249 -17.57 10.12 -21.75
CA ASP A 249 -17.33 9.17 -22.82
C ASP A 249 -17.15 9.85 -24.19
N SER A 250 -16.98 9.04 -25.23
CA SER A 250 -16.85 9.53 -26.62
C SER A 250 -18.12 10.16 -27.16
N SER A 251 -19.26 9.95 -26.52
CA SER A 251 -20.57 10.50 -26.88
C SER A 251 -20.90 11.75 -26.07
N SER A 252 -19.93 12.27 -25.31
CA SER A 252 -20.09 13.43 -24.42
C SER A 252 -21.04 13.18 -23.23
N HIS A 253 -21.33 11.93 -22.91
CA HIS A 253 -22.04 11.59 -21.70
C HIS A 253 -21.16 11.85 -20.48
N CYS A 254 -21.60 12.70 -19.55
CA CYS A 254 -20.87 13.06 -18.35
C CYS A 254 -21.19 12.12 -17.21
N TYR A 255 -20.22 11.33 -16.81
CA TYR A 255 -20.33 10.45 -15.63
C TYR A 255 -20.09 11.20 -14.33
N PHE A 256 -19.24 12.21 -14.39
CA PHE A 256 -18.84 12.97 -13.22
C PHE A 256 -18.35 14.35 -13.64
N GLY A 257 -18.72 15.37 -12.89
CA GLY A 257 -18.23 16.72 -13.08
C GLY A 257 -18.14 17.52 -11.79
N LEU A 258 -17.08 18.28 -11.67
CA LEU A 258 -16.91 19.33 -10.67
C LEU A 258 -17.05 20.69 -11.35
N GLN A 259 -17.72 21.62 -10.70
CA GLN A 259 -17.72 23.02 -11.13
C GLN A 259 -17.51 23.96 -9.94
N THR A 260 -16.96 25.12 -10.21
CA THR A 260 -16.93 26.20 -9.24
C THR A 260 -17.46 27.47 -9.88
N ASN A 261 -18.29 28.19 -9.15
CA ASN A 261 -18.85 29.46 -9.61
C ASN A 261 -17.91 30.65 -9.28
N SER A 262 -18.30 31.85 -9.73
CA SER A 262 -17.53 33.09 -9.50
C SER A 262 -17.34 33.47 -8.02
N LYS A 263 -18.07 32.84 -7.10
CA LYS A 263 -17.93 33.04 -5.65
C LYS A 263 -17.03 31.97 -4.99
N GLY A 264 -16.47 31.03 -5.78
CA GLY A 264 -15.65 29.95 -5.27
C GLY A 264 -16.45 28.78 -4.69
N VAL A 265 -17.79 28.77 -4.88
CA VAL A 265 -18.61 27.65 -4.42
C VAL A 265 -18.34 26.44 -5.30
N LEU A 266 -17.90 25.35 -4.70
CA LEU A 266 -17.67 24.10 -5.35
C LEU A 266 -18.95 23.25 -5.34
N SER A 267 -19.33 22.76 -6.50
CA SER A 267 -20.48 21.85 -6.68
C SER A 267 -20.10 20.69 -7.58
N TYR A 268 -20.85 19.60 -7.48
CA TYR A 268 -20.72 18.44 -8.34
C TYR A 268 -22.03 18.18 -9.05
N GLY A 269 -21.96 17.60 -10.23
CA GLY A 269 -23.14 17.22 -11.02
C GLY A 269 -23.04 15.77 -11.47
N SER A 270 -24.20 15.14 -11.54
CA SER A 270 -24.36 13.83 -12.13
C SER A 270 -25.16 13.94 -13.41
N ARG A 271 -24.73 13.25 -14.44
CA ARG A 271 -25.45 12.97 -15.67
C ARG A 271 -26.06 14.13 -16.45
N GLY A 272 -25.64 14.23 -17.64
CA GLY A 272 -26.25 14.95 -18.74
C GLY A 272 -25.35 14.81 -19.94
N THR A 273 -25.88 14.92 -21.14
CA THR A 273 -25.08 15.10 -22.33
C THR A 273 -24.48 16.50 -22.22
N MET A 274 -23.18 16.61 -21.94
CA MET A 274 -22.50 17.89 -21.96
C MET A 274 -22.04 18.18 -23.38
N GLU A 275 -22.56 19.25 -23.96
CA GLU A 275 -21.83 19.92 -25.02
C GLU A 275 -20.58 20.56 -24.42
N MET A 276 -19.46 20.60 -25.17
CA MET A 276 -18.24 21.29 -24.72
C MET A 276 -18.58 22.72 -24.28
N GLY A 277 -18.36 23.03 -22.99
CA GLY A 277 -18.69 24.32 -22.40
C GLY A 277 -20.09 24.44 -21.82
N GLY A 278 -20.91 23.39 -21.82
CA GLY A 278 -22.20 23.38 -21.17
C GLY A 278 -22.12 23.29 -19.64
N GLU A 279 -23.12 23.84 -18.95
CA GLU A 279 -23.22 23.74 -17.48
C GLU A 279 -23.58 22.30 -17.07
N LEU A 280 -23.07 21.86 -15.91
CA LEU A 280 -23.49 20.58 -15.32
C LEU A 280 -24.97 20.67 -14.94
N SER A 281 -25.76 19.68 -15.31
CA SER A 281 -27.14 19.55 -14.84
C SER A 281 -27.16 18.91 -13.43
N ASP A 282 -28.23 19.20 -12.69
CA ASP A 282 -28.49 18.62 -11.37
C ASP A 282 -27.35 18.77 -10.37
N THR A 283 -26.70 19.94 -10.36
CA THR A 283 -25.57 20.23 -9.49
C THR A 283 -25.99 20.32 -8.02
N GLN A 284 -25.19 19.69 -7.15
CA GLN A 284 -25.29 19.80 -5.71
C GLN A 284 -24.04 20.47 -5.16
N GLU A 285 -24.21 21.35 -4.17
CA GLU A 285 -23.10 22.03 -3.53
C GLU A 285 -22.47 21.15 -2.45
N PHE A 286 -21.14 21.15 -2.40
CA PHE A 286 -20.44 20.69 -1.21
C PHE A 286 -20.69 21.65 -0.04
N GLY A 287 -20.61 21.15 1.19
CA GLY A 287 -20.75 21.99 2.38
C GLY A 287 -19.73 23.14 2.40
N THR A 288 -19.99 24.13 3.27
CA THR A 288 -19.18 25.37 3.36
C THR A 288 -17.69 25.18 3.61
N ALA A 289 -17.26 23.99 4.06
CA ALA A 289 -15.85 23.64 4.24
C ALA A 289 -15.05 23.64 2.93
N PHE A 290 -15.71 23.40 1.80
CA PHE A 290 -15.09 23.28 0.47
C PHE A 290 -15.33 24.49 -0.44
N ASN A 291 -15.76 25.61 0.10
CA ASN A 291 -16.06 26.85 -0.64
C ASN A 291 -14.94 27.89 -0.50
N LYS A 292 -13.68 27.48 -0.66
CA LYS A 292 -12.53 28.39 -0.56
C LYS A 292 -11.77 28.41 -1.87
N THR A 293 -11.48 29.61 -2.37
CA THR A 293 -10.55 29.81 -3.48
C THR A 293 -9.10 29.68 -3.00
N ASN A 294 -8.21 29.31 -3.89
CA ASN A 294 -6.78 29.09 -3.60
C ASN A 294 -6.53 28.01 -2.53
N THR A 295 -7.39 27.01 -2.46
CA THR A 295 -7.24 25.86 -1.56
C THR A 295 -7.16 24.60 -2.42
N TRP A 296 -6.21 23.75 -2.11
CA TRP A 296 -6.10 22.43 -2.73
C TRP A 296 -7.13 21.49 -2.12
N TYR A 297 -7.81 20.78 -2.96
CA TYR A 297 -8.75 19.71 -2.60
C TYR A 297 -8.32 18.44 -3.33
N HIS A 298 -8.14 17.38 -2.59
CA HIS A 298 -7.96 16.05 -3.17
C HIS A 298 -9.33 15.47 -3.51
N VAL A 299 -9.49 15.03 -4.74
CA VAL A 299 -10.72 14.50 -5.30
C VAL A 299 -10.52 13.03 -5.64
N HIS A 300 -11.28 12.18 -5.00
CA HIS A 300 -11.34 10.75 -5.29
C HIS A 300 -12.77 10.40 -5.74
N ALA A 301 -12.93 9.99 -6.99
CA ALA A 301 -14.21 9.60 -7.56
C ALA A 301 -14.18 8.15 -8.03
N VAL A 302 -15.13 7.35 -7.57
CA VAL A 302 -15.35 5.98 -8.02
C VAL A 302 -16.65 5.97 -8.84
N ILE A 303 -16.52 5.67 -10.12
CA ILE A 303 -17.61 5.61 -11.08
C ILE A 303 -17.93 4.14 -11.35
N ASP A 304 -19.07 3.67 -10.84
CA ASP A 304 -19.62 2.37 -11.18
C ASP A 304 -20.33 2.47 -12.53
N MET A 305 -19.75 1.84 -13.53
CA MET A 305 -20.25 1.86 -14.92
C MET A 305 -21.45 0.94 -15.12
N THR A 306 -21.68 0.00 -14.22
CA THR A 306 -22.79 -0.95 -14.27
C THR A 306 -24.06 -0.33 -13.71
N ASP A 307 -23.96 0.25 -12.50
CA ASP A 307 -25.08 0.89 -11.81
C ASP A 307 -25.19 2.37 -12.15
N GLU A 308 -24.27 2.89 -12.98
CA GLU A 308 -24.16 4.30 -13.36
C GLU A 308 -24.15 5.25 -12.14
N LYS A 309 -23.46 4.85 -11.10
CA LYS A 309 -23.35 5.57 -9.82
C LYS A 309 -21.95 6.08 -9.61
N THR A 310 -21.82 7.34 -9.21
CA THR A 310 -20.54 7.91 -8.81
C THR A 310 -20.50 8.14 -7.30
N THR A 311 -19.48 7.61 -6.65
CA THR A 311 -19.15 7.93 -5.25
C THR A 311 -18.00 8.92 -5.25
N LEU A 312 -18.19 10.06 -4.59
CA LEU A 312 -17.23 11.15 -4.56
C LEU A 312 -16.77 11.39 -3.13
N THR A 313 -15.45 11.39 -2.94
CA THR A 313 -14.80 11.78 -1.69
C THR A 313 -13.95 13.01 -1.94
N LEU A 314 -14.11 14.03 -1.09
CA LEU A 314 -13.35 15.26 -1.15
C LEU A 314 -12.66 15.49 0.19
N THR A 315 -11.34 15.76 0.15
CA THR A 315 -10.53 16.10 1.34
C THR A 315 -9.75 17.39 1.10
N SER A 316 -9.36 18.11 2.14
CA SER A 316 -8.62 19.39 2.09
C SER A 316 -7.42 19.39 3.03
#